data_f9edf7df7e29ff7bca92da2b5da0c5a9
#
_entry.id   f9edf7df7e29ff7bca92da2b5da0c5a9
#
_cell.length_a   1.000
_cell.length_b   1.000
_cell.length_c   1.000
_cell.angle_alpha   90.00
_cell.angle_beta   90.00
_cell.angle_gamma   90.00
#
_symmetry.space_group_name_H-M   'P 1'
#
loop_
_entity.id
_entity.type
_entity.pdbx_description
1 polymer ?
#
loop_
_entity_poly.entity_id
_entity_poly.type
_entity_poly.pdbx_seq_one_letter_code
_entity_poly.pdbx_strand_id
1 'polypeptide(L)'
;AAGLTRAEASDKMKAVSDSKIEKFEYETQEPTPYDIIQMADAYKRPDLCNYYCSHKCEIGHRYVPEVKVSDLSNIILETIASLNEINPLTTRLIQIARDGRISDDEIKDFALISKKLDEISLAIDSLNLWIDKTASEQALNIELLNEEKEKLK
;
A
#
# COMPACT_ATOMS: atom_id res chain seq x y z
N ALA A 1 -1.52 2.54 -19.93
CA ALA A 1 -0.14 2.41 -20.42
C ALA A 1 0.62 3.69 -20.05
N ALA A 2 1.89 3.56 -19.63
CA ALA A 2 2.74 4.71 -19.20
C ALA A 2 3.16 5.64 -20.37
N GLY A 3 2.70 5.35 -21.59
CA GLY A 3 3.04 6.14 -22.78
C GLY A 3 4.51 6.03 -23.22
N LEU A 4 5.26 5.06 -22.68
CA LEU A 4 6.65 4.80 -23.05
C LEU A 4 6.74 3.59 -23.97
N THR A 5 7.66 3.64 -24.94
CA THR A 5 8.12 2.46 -25.68
C THR A 5 8.97 1.58 -24.77
N ARG A 6 9.19 0.30 -25.12
CA ARG A 6 10.06 -0.62 -24.36
C ARG A 6 11.48 -0.06 -24.23
N ALA A 7 12.04 0.50 -25.31
CA ALA A 7 13.38 1.10 -25.30
C ALA A 7 13.45 2.29 -24.31
N GLU A 8 12.50 3.22 -24.39
CA GLU A 8 12.43 4.37 -23.46
C GLU A 8 12.24 3.93 -22.00
N ALA A 9 11.49 2.86 -21.78
CA ALA A 9 11.33 2.29 -20.45
C ALA A 9 12.64 1.67 -19.95
N SER A 10 13.30 0.86 -20.80
CA SER A 10 14.59 0.22 -20.49
C SER A 10 15.65 1.24 -20.14
N ASP A 11 15.73 2.38 -20.86
CA ASP A 11 16.70 3.44 -20.60
C ASP A 11 16.53 4.08 -19.20
N LYS A 12 15.34 4.01 -18.63
CA LYS A 12 15.04 4.50 -17.27
C LYS A 12 15.29 3.47 -16.18
N MET A 13 15.57 2.22 -16.56
CA MET A 13 15.74 1.09 -15.63
C MET A 13 17.21 0.61 -15.65
N LYS A 14 17.78 0.29 -14.49
CA LYS A 14 19.18 -0.16 -14.40
C LYS A 14 19.39 -1.63 -14.78
N ALA A 15 18.36 -2.46 -14.57
CA ALA A 15 18.50 -3.92 -14.65
C ALA A 15 17.39 -4.60 -15.49
N VAL A 16 16.54 -3.84 -16.16
CA VAL A 16 15.44 -4.35 -16.97
C VAL A 16 15.64 -3.88 -18.41
N SER A 17 16.16 -4.78 -19.26
CA SER A 17 16.39 -4.51 -20.67
C SER A 17 15.08 -4.57 -21.48
N ASP A 18 15.09 -3.97 -22.68
CA ASP A 18 13.99 -4.04 -23.65
C ASP A 18 13.50 -5.49 -23.87
N SER A 19 14.45 -6.41 -24.12
CA SER A 19 14.12 -7.84 -24.31
C SER A 19 13.55 -8.51 -23.05
N LYS A 20 13.86 -7.99 -21.87
CA LYS A 20 13.28 -8.49 -20.61
C LYS A 20 11.84 -7.96 -20.43
N ILE A 21 11.60 -6.68 -20.77
CA ILE A 21 10.25 -6.10 -20.79
C ILE A 21 9.36 -6.89 -21.77
N GLU A 22 9.90 -7.19 -22.97
CA GLU A 22 9.18 -8.01 -23.96
C GLU A 22 8.74 -9.36 -23.40
N LYS A 23 9.61 -10.05 -22.67
CA LYS A 23 9.27 -11.33 -22.04
C LYS A 23 8.19 -11.20 -20.97
N PHE A 24 8.18 -10.08 -20.22
CA PHE A 24 7.11 -9.81 -19.24
C PHE A 24 5.77 -9.55 -19.94
N GLU A 25 5.77 -8.78 -21.03
CA GLU A 25 4.56 -8.49 -21.80
C GLU A 25 3.96 -9.73 -22.47
N TYR A 26 4.81 -10.68 -22.90
CA TYR A 26 4.37 -11.96 -23.47
C TYR A 26 4.20 -13.06 -22.41
N GLU A 27 4.31 -12.74 -21.13
CA GLU A 27 4.17 -13.68 -20.01
C GLU A 27 5.10 -14.91 -20.12
N THR A 28 6.21 -14.79 -20.83
CA THR A 28 7.24 -15.85 -20.97
C THR A 28 8.23 -15.87 -19.82
N GLN A 29 8.27 -14.81 -19.04
CA GLN A 29 9.07 -14.67 -17.82
C GLN A 29 8.30 -13.80 -16.82
N GLU A 30 8.24 -14.21 -15.55
CA GLU A 30 7.70 -13.36 -14.50
C GLU A 30 8.75 -12.37 -14.00
N PRO A 31 8.35 -11.11 -13.72
CA PRO A 31 9.24 -10.13 -13.13
C PRO A 31 9.58 -10.49 -11.68
N THR A 32 10.81 -10.23 -11.28
CA THR A 32 11.23 -10.34 -9.88
C THR A 32 10.78 -9.10 -9.08
N PRO A 33 10.75 -9.14 -7.72
CA PRO A 33 10.49 -7.95 -6.91
C PRO A 33 11.38 -6.76 -7.27
N TYR A 34 12.64 -7.00 -7.59
CA TYR A 34 13.58 -5.96 -8.01
C TYR A 34 13.20 -5.34 -9.37
N ASP A 35 12.73 -6.15 -10.31
CA ASP A 35 12.24 -5.66 -11.60
C ASP A 35 11.00 -4.78 -11.42
N ILE A 36 10.08 -5.19 -10.54
CA ILE A 36 8.86 -4.43 -10.24
C ILE A 36 9.19 -3.05 -9.66
N ILE A 37 10.16 -2.95 -8.74
CA ILE A 37 10.61 -1.65 -8.20
C ILE A 37 11.11 -0.76 -9.35
N GLN A 38 11.98 -1.28 -10.23
CA GLN A 38 12.49 -0.53 -11.38
C GLN A 38 11.36 -0.07 -12.33
N MET A 39 10.38 -0.94 -12.55
CA MET A 39 9.21 -0.64 -13.39
C MET A 39 8.32 0.42 -12.73
N ALA A 40 8.09 0.31 -11.42
CA ALA A 40 7.29 1.28 -10.67
C ALA A 40 7.89 2.70 -10.77
N ASP A 41 9.20 2.82 -10.60
CA ASP A 41 9.93 4.09 -10.70
C ASP A 41 9.88 4.65 -12.14
N ALA A 42 10.21 3.81 -13.13
CA ALA A 42 10.26 4.24 -14.53
C ALA A 42 8.89 4.65 -15.08
N TYR A 43 7.84 3.95 -14.68
CA TYR A 43 6.46 4.21 -15.11
C TYR A 43 5.73 5.21 -14.22
N LYS A 44 6.33 5.66 -13.11
CA LYS A 44 5.67 6.49 -12.08
C LYS A 44 4.39 5.85 -11.55
N ARG A 45 4.47 4.56 -11.31
CA ARG A 45 3.36 3.69 -10.88
C ARG A 45 3.74 2.90 -9.62
N PRO A 46 3.84 3.55 -8.44
CA PRO A 46 4.16 2.87 -7.18
C PRO A 46 3.15 1.78 -6.81
N ASP A 47 1.92 1.88 -7.29
CA ASP A 47 0.88 0.86 -7.16
C ASP A 47 1.26 -0.50 -7.75
N LEU A 48 2.21 -0.58 -8.69
CA LEU A 48 2.74 -1.85 -9.18
C LEU A 48 3.41 -2.69 -8.08
N CYS A 49 4.07 -2.04 -7.12
CA CYS A 49 4.68 -2.74 -5.99
C CYS A 49 3.61 -3.38 -5.09
N ASN A 50 2.55 -2.64 -4.76
CA ASN A 50 1.44 -3.18 -3.98
C ASN A 50 0.74 -4.31 -4.73
N TYR A 51 0.43 -4.11 -6.02
CA TYR A 51 -0.19 -5.15 -6.85
C TYR A 51 0.64 -6.43 -6.88
N TYR A 52 1.97 -6.31 -7.10
CA TYR A 52 2.85 -7.48 -7.10
C TYR A 52 2.84 -8.20 -5.73
N CYS A 53 2.97 -7.45 -4.65
CA CYS A 53 2.98 -8.04 -3.31
C CYS A 53 1.65 -8.75 -3.00
N SER A 54 0.52 -8.11 -3.30
CA SER A 54 -0.81 -8.67 -2.96
C SER A 54 -1.25 -9.83 -3.88
N HIS A 55 -0.69 -9.97 -5.10
CA HIS A 55 -1.16 -10.96 -6.07
C HIS A 55 -0.13 -12.01 -6.50
N LYS A 56 1.16 -11.66 -6.50
CA LYS A 56 2.23 -12.50 -7.07
C LYS A 56 3.23 -13.02 -6.04
N CYS A 57 3.49 -12.27 -4.99
CA CYS A 57 4.39 -12.69 -3.92
C CYS A 57 3.65 -13.58 -2.92
N GLU A 58 4.10 -14.82 -2.72
CA GLU A 58 3.46 -15.76 -1.79
C GLU A 58 3.35 -15.23 -0.36
N ILE A 59 4.37 -14.51 0.12
CA ILE A 59 4.36 -13.88 1.44
C ILE A 59 3.42 -12.67 1.41
N GLY A 60 3.56 -11.81 0.39
CA GLY A 60 2.75 -10.60 0.25
C GLY A 60 1.26 -10.92 0.10
N HIS A 61 0.91 -11.95 -0.66
CA HIS A 61 -0.49 -12.40 -0.80
C HIS A 61 -1.16 -12.74 0.55
N ARG A 62 -0.37 -13.12 1.55
CA ARG A 62 -0.88 -13.43 2.90
C ARG A 62 -0.99 -12.20 3.80
N TYR A 63 -0.12 -11.22 3.64
CA TYR A 63 0.06 -10.13 4.61
C TYR A 63 -0.14 -8.73 4.05
N VAL A 64 -0.20 -8.57 2.72
CA VAL A 64 -0.31 -7.27 2.07
C VAL A 64 -1.67 -7.16 1.38
N PRO A 65 -2.58 -6.31 1.87
CA PRO A 65 -3.86 -6.09 1.20
C PRO A 65 -3.65 -5.35 -0.13
N GLU A 66 -4.52 -5.62 -1.09
CA GLU A 66 -4.58 -4.81 -2.30
C GLU A 66 -5.11 -3.42 -1.98
N VAL A 67 -4.32 -2.41 -2.31
CA VAL A 67 -4.66 -1.00 -2.12
C VAL A 67 -5.05 -0.39 -3.46
N LYS A 68 -6.22 0.24 -3.51
CA LYS A 68 -6.67 0.98 -4.71
C LYS A 68 -6.25 2.44 -4.59
N VAL A 69 -5.65 2.96 -5.67
CA VAL A 69 -5.36 4.39 -5.75
C VAL A 69 -6.68 5.15 -5.83
N SER A 70 -6.93 5.98 -4.83
CA SER A 70 -8.10 6.87 -4.75
C SER A 70 -7.64 8.33 -4.68
N ASP A 71 -8.56 9.27 -4.78
CA ASP A 71 -8.26 10.67 -4.54
C ASP A 71 -8.14 10.95 -3.02
N LEU A 72 -7.38 12.00 -2.66
CA LEU A 72 -7.10 12.35 -1.28
C LEU A 72 -8.36 12.58 -0.46
N SER A 73 -9.39 13.19 -1.05
CA SER A 73 -10.63 13.51 -0.34
C SER A 73 -11.35 12.24 0.12
N ASN A 74 -11.46 11.25 -0.77
CA ASN A 74 -12.05 9.95 -0.43
C ASN A 74 -11.23 9.21 0.63
N ILE A 75 -9.90 9.18 0.49
CA ILE A 75 -9.00 8.56 1.48
C ILE A 75 -9.21 9.18 2.86
N ILE A 76 -9.24 10.50 2.96
CA ILE A 76 -9.44 11.21 4.23
C ILE A 76 -10.82 10.93 4.82
N LEU A 77 -11.88 10.93 4.00
CA LEU A 77 -13.23 10.62 4.47
C LEU A 77 -13.34 9.19 5.00
N GLU A 78 -12.79 8.21 4.29
CA GLU A 78 -12.74 6.82 4.72
C GLU A 78 -11.93 6.66 6.02
N THR A 79 -10.78 7.33 6.12
CA THR A 79 -9.95 7.31 7.33
C THR A 79 -10.72 7.86 8.54
N ILE A 80 -11.36 9.03 8.40
CA ILE A 80 -12.14 9.65 9.50
C ILE A 80 -13.33 8.77 9.88
N ALA A 81 -14.04 8.18 8.91
CA ALA A 81 -15.15 7.28 9.18
C ALA A 81 -14.68 6.06 9.99
N SER A 82 -13.60 5.39 9.56
CA SER A 82 -13.03 4.22 10.25
C SER A 82 -12.56 4.55 11.67
N LEU A 83 -11.91 5.70 11.88
CA LEU A 83 -11.51 6.18 13.20
C LEU A 83 -12.70 6.47 14.11
N ASN A 84 -13.78 7.05 13.59
CA ASN A 84 -14.99 7.30 14.36
C ASN A 84 -15.71 6.01 14.76
N GLU A 85 -15.67 4.99 13.91
CA GLU A 85 -16.31 3.70 14.19
C GLU A 85 -15.57 2.87 15.26
N ILE A 86 -14.26 3.06 15.44
CA ILE A 86 -13.51 2.35 16.49
C ILE A 86 -13.63 3.01 17.85
N ASN A 87 -13.89 4.31 17.92
CA ASN A 87 -14.01 5.05 19.19
C ASN A 87 -14.95 4.39 20.22
N PRO A 88 -16.19 4.01 19.87
CA PRO A 88 -17.10 3.36 20.81
C PRO A 88 -16.64 1.97 21.24
N LEU A 89 -15.75 1.33 20.49
CA LEU A 89 -15.22 0.00 20.77
C LEU A 89 -13.97 0.03 21.68
N THR A 90 -13.37 1.20 21.91
CA THR A 90 -12.12 1.34 22.67
C THR A 90 -12.24 0.78 24.10
N THR A 91 -13.34 1.09 24.80
CA THR A 91 -13.57 0.58 26.15
C THR A 91 -13.67 -0.95 26.15
N ARG A 92 -14.33 -1.53 25.16
CA ARG A 92 -14.47 -2.98 25.04
C ARG A 92 -13.12 -3.64 24.73
N LEU A 93 -12.32 -3.05 23.85
CA LEU A 93 -10.96 -3.50 23.53
C LEU A 93 -10.07 -3.52 24.78
N ILE A 94 -10.13 -2.47 25.62
CA ILE A 94 -9.39 -2.41 26.89
C ILE A 94 -9.85 -3.52 27.85
N GLN A 95 -11.15 -3.80 27.92
CA GLN A 95 -11.67 -4.89 28.77
C GLN A 95 -11.16 -6.25 28.33
N ILE A 96 -11.23 -6.56 27.04
CA ILE A 96 -10.73 -7.80 26.43
C ILE A 96 -9.21 -7.94 26.64
N ALA A 97 -8.45 -6.85 26.49
CA ALA A 97 -6.99 -6.88 26.62
C ALA A 97 -6.50 -7.02 28.08
N ARG A 98 -7.37 -6.91 29.09
CA ARG A 98 -7.00 -6.77 30.49
C ARG A 98 -6.26 -7.99 31.07
N ASP A 99 -6.65 -9.18 30.68
CA ASP A 99 -6.04 -10.45 31.16
C ASP A 99 -5.11 -11.09 30.12
N GLY A 100 -4.97 -10.46 28.92
CA GLY A 100 -4.11 -10.94 27.85
C GLY A 100 -4.63 -12.20 27.15
N ARG A 101 -5.90 -12.55 27.31
CA ARG A 101 -6.56 -13.70 26.69
C ARG A 101 -7.89 -13.24 26.09
N ILE A 102 -8.32 -13.97 25.08
CA ILE A 102 -9.63 -13.74 24.44
C ILE A 102 -10.48 -14.97 24.74
N SER A 103 -11.51 -14.79 25.55
CA SER A 103 -12.47 -15.84 25.88
C SER A 103 -13.49 -16.04 24.75
N ASP A 104 -14.19 -17.19 24.76
CA ASP A 104 -15.15 -17.53 23.70
C ASP A 104 -16.31 -16.53 23.60
N ASP A 105 -16.71 -15.93 24.72
CA ASP A 105 -17.75 -14.89 24.78
C ASP A 105 -17.27 -13.50 24.27
N GLU A 106 -15.95 -13.28 24.22
CA GLU A 106 -15.32 -12.07 23.71
C GLU A 106 -14.97 -12.12 22.21
N ILE A 107 -14.88 -13.33 21.64
CA ILE A 107 -14.47 -13.55 20.24
C ILE A 107 -15.28 -12.69 19.26
N LYS A 108 -16.60 -12.54 19.48
CA LYS A 108 -17.46 -11.77 18.58
C LYS A 108 -17.10 -10.28 18.59
N ASP A 109 -16.88 -9.71 19.76
CA ASP A 109 -16.49 -8.30 19.90
C ASP A 109 -15.09 -8.08 19.38
N PHE A 110 -14.17 -9.00 19.67
CA PHE A 110 -12.80 -8.95 19.18
C PHE A 110 -12.73 -9.04 17.64
N ALA A 111 -13.52 -9.90 17.03
CA ALA A 111 -13.60 -10.02 15.57
C ALA A 111 -14.11 -8.70 14.92
N LEU A 112 -15.09 -8.03 15.54
CA LEU A 112 -15.54 -6.72 15.07
C LEU A 112 -14.43 -5.67 15.17
N ILE A 113 -13.74 -5.62 16.32
CA ILE A 113 -12.63 -4.69 16.54
C ILE A 113 -11.50 -4.96 15.56
N SER A 114 -11.09 -6.21 15.37
CA SER A 114 -10.06 -6.61 14.41
C SER A 114 -10.41 -6.13 12.99
N LYS A 115 -11.65 -6.37 12.56
CA LYS A 115 -12.11 -5.89 11.25
C LYS A 115 -12.00 -4.37 11.11
N LYS A 116 -12.32 -3.60 12.16
CA LYS A 116 -12.22 -2.13 12.12
C LYS A 116 -10.77 -1.66 12.09
N LEU A 117 -9.86 -2.36 12.76
CA LEU A 117 -8.43 -2.08 12.67
C LEU A 117 -7.88 -2.39 11.27
N ASP A 118 -8.33 -3.46 10.61
CA ASP A 118 -7.97 -3.77 9.24
C ASP A 118 -8.44 -2.66 8.26
N GLU A 119 -9.64 -2.13 8.44
CA GLU A 119 -10.16 -1.00 7.65
C GLU A 119 -9.32 0.27 7.83
N ILE A 120 -8.86 0.58 9.06
CA ILE A 120 -7.96 1.69 9.35
C ILE A 120 -6.59 1.46 8.70
N SER A 121 -6.04 0.25 8.80
CA SER A 121 -4.77 -0.10 8.17
C SER A 121 -4.83 0.12 6.66
N LEU A 122 -5.89 -0.35 6.01
CA LEU A 122 -6.09 -0.17 4.57
C LEU A 122 -6.19 1.31 4.18
N ALA A 123 -6.87 2.13 4.98
CA ALA A 123 -6.98 3.57 4.74
C ALA A 123 -5.61 4.28 4.86
N ILE A 124 -4.78 3.87 5.83
CA ILE A 124 -3.41 4.38 6.00
C ILE A 124 -2.53 3.97 4.81
N ASP A 125 -2.61 2.71 4.37
CA ASP A 125 -1.87 2.22 3.21
C ASP A 125 -2.29 2.95 1.92
N SER A 126 -3.59 3.26 1.78
CA SER A 126 -4.11 4.08 0.67
C SER A 126 -3.54 5.49 0.67
N LEU A 127 -3.39 6.11 1.84
CA LEU A 127 -2.77 7.43 1.99
C LEU A 127 -1.27 7.38 1.63
N ASN A 128 -0.55 6.37 2.11
CA ASN A 128 0.86 6.19 1.77
C ASN A 128 1.06 6.01 0.26
N LEU A 129 0.25 5.17 -0.37
CA LEU A 129 0.31 4.97 -1.82
C LEU A 129 -0.03 6.25 -2.60
N TRP A 130 -0.99 7.05 -2.12
CA TRP A 130 -1.31 8.36 -2.71
C TRP A 130 -0.12 9.33 -2.60
N ILE A 131 0.55 9.37 -1.45
CA ILE A 131 1.77 10.18 -1.23
C ILE A 131 2.84 9.77 -2.23
N ASP A 132 3.15 8.49 -2.34
CA ASP A 132 4.18 7.97 -3.24
C ASP A 132 3.87 8.29 -4.71
N LYS A 133 2.60 8.12 -5.11
CA LYS A 133 2.15 8.46 -6.45
C LYS A 133 2.30 9.95 -6.74
N THR A 134 1.81 10.79 -5.85
CA THR A 134 1.84 12.26 -6.02
C THR A 134 3.27 12.78 -6.02
N ALA A 135 4.16 12.18 -5.22
CA ALA A 135 5.59 12.47 -5.23
C ALA A 135 6.26 12.05 -6.55
N SER A 136 5.93 10.87 -7.08
CA SER A 136 6.47 10.39 -8.37
C SER A 136 6.05 11.27 -9.55
N GLU A 137 4.89 11.90 -9.47
CA GLU A 137 4.36 12.87 -10.43
C GLU A 137 4.90 14.29 -10.21
N GLN A 138 5.77 14.50 -9.21
CA GLN A 138 6.34 15.80 -8.81
C GLN A 138 5.28 16.84 -8.35
N ALA A 139 4.10 16.38 -7.97
CA ALA A 139 3.03 17.24 -7.45
C ALA A 139 3.09 17.42 -5.93
N LEU A 140 3.99 16.68 -5.24
CA LEU A 140 4.26 16.77 -3.81
C LEU A 140 5.77 16.90 -3.58
N ASN A 141 6.19 17.87 -2.77
CA ASN A 141 7.57 17.98 -2.33
C ASN A 141 7.85 16.96 -1.21
N ILE A 142 8.31 15.77 -1.61
CA ILE A 142 8.56 14.65 -0.70
C ILE A 142 9.73 14.94 0.26
N GLU A 143 10.73 15.72 -0.17
CA GLU A 143 11.88 16.06 0.65
C GLU A 143 11.43 16.93 1.84
N LEU A 144 10.66 17.98 1.56
CA LEU A 144 10.09 18.84 2.61
C LEU A 144 9.16 18.05 3.55
N LEU A 145 8.34 17.16 3.02
CA LEU A 145 7.47 16.31 3.84
C LEU A 145 8.29 15.43 4.80
N ASN A 146 9.38 14.84 4.33
CA ASN A 146 10.24 14.00 5.15
C ASN A 146 11.02 14.82 6.19
N GLU A 147 11.51 16.01 5.84
CA GLU A 147 12.14 16.94 6.79
C GLU A 147 11.18 17.31 7.93
N GLU A 148 9.94 17.64 7.62
CA GLU A 148 8.94 17.95 8.65
C GLU A 148 8.59 16.73 9.52
N LYS A 149 8.49 15.53 8.93
CA LYS A 149 8.31 14.29 9.71
C LYS A 149 9.47 14.03 10.68
N GLU A 150 10.72 14.30 10.28
CA GLU A 150 11.87 14.11 11.16
C GLU A 150 11.87 15.08 12.35
N LYS A 151 11.36 16.31 12.19
CA LYS A 151 11.24 17.30 13.28
C LYS A 151 10.20 16.89 14.34
N LEU A 152 9.30 15.95 14.03
CA LEU A 152 8.24 15.47 14.94
C LEU A 152 8.65 14.23 15.76
N LYS A 153 9.85 13.69 15.54
CA LYS A 153 10.42 12.57 16.32
C LYS A 153 11.05 13.06 17.60
#